data_1ec64432cac655b4ae9bc0b873063b83
#
_entry.id   1ec64432cac655b4ae9bc0b873063b83
#
_cell.length_a   1.000
_cell.length_b   1.000
_cell.length_c   1.000
_cell.angle_alpha   90.00
_cell.angle_beta   90.00
_cell.angle_gamma   90.00
#
_symmetry.space_group_name_H-M   'P 1'
#
loop_
_entity.id
_entity.type
_entity.pdbx_description
1 polymer ?
#
loop_
_entity_poly.entity_id
_entity_poly.type
_entity_poly.pdbx_seq_one_letter_code
_entity_poly.pdbx_strand_id
1 'polypeptide(L)'
;ASALQQAAELNVKIDYNDHSFIIIMNDYGDLRLNVLFTSREIIIETIICPLSAIQRQDLFNAFILRHQKLLPLSSVAISRLKNDEYYVAFGALSLNSSLEDVVLEIATLAANALDLAELIEQYTNK
;
A
#
# COMPACT_ATOMS: atom_id res chain seq x y z
N ALA A 1 -7.95 -13.81 8.14
CA ALA A 1 -8.58 -13.16 6.98
C ALA A 1 -10.08 -13.06 7.11
N SER A 2 -10.76 -14.11 7.60
CA SER A 2 -12.20 -14.02 7.82
C SER A 2 -12.56 -12.98 8.88
N ALA A 3 -11.72 -12.81 9.90
CA ALA A 3 -11.90 -11.76 10.91
C ALA A 3 -11.80 -10.34 10.31
N LEU A 4 -10.89 -10.14 9.37
CA LEU A 4 -10.78 -8.87 8.66
C LEU A 4 -12.02 -8.59 7.82
N GLN A 5 -12.54 -9.60 7.15
CA GLN A 5 -13.72 -9.46 6.30
C GLN A 5 -14.96 -9.10 7.14
N GLN A 6 -14.99 -9.53 8.39
CA GLN A 6 -16.08 -9.24 9.31
C GLN A 6 -15.91 -7.93 10.07
N ALA A 7 -14.75 -7.29 9.99
CA ALA A 7 -14.51 -6.03 10.67
C ALA A 7 -15.44 -4.94 10.13
N ALA A 8 -16.20 -4.31 11.02
CA ALA A 8 -17.30 -3.42 10.65
C ALA A 8 -16.81 -2.16 9.93
N GLU A 9 -15.60 -1.68 10.22
CA GLU A 9 -15.05 -0.47 9.63
C GLU A 9 -14.41 -0.68 8.26
N LEU A 10 -14.32 -1.94 7.79
CA LEU A 10 -13.75 -2.24 6.49
C LEU A 10 -14.81 -2.82 5.56
N ASN A 11 -14.98 -2.19 4.42
CA ASN A 11 -15.78 -2.72 3.32
C ASN A 11 -14.80 -3.36 2.33
N VAL A 12 -14.55 -4.66 2.50
CA VAL A 12 -13.48 -5.36 1.80
C VAL A 12 -13.96 -6.66 1.18
N LYS A 13 -13.28 -7.03 0.10
CA LYS A 13 -13.36 -8.35 -0.50
C LYS A 13 -11.96 -8.98 -0.43
N ILE A 14 -11.88 -10.26 -0.09
CA ILE A 14 -10.60 -10.93 0.10
C ILE A 14 -10.44 -12.08 -0.89
N ASP A 15 -9.35 -12.05 -1.66
CA ASP A 15 -8.93 -13.12 -2.55
C ASP A 15 -7.66 -13.77 -2.00
N TYR A 16 -7.65 -15.10 -1.93
CA TYR A 16 -6.55 -15.85 -1.31
C TYR A 16 -5.55 -16.37 -2.31
N ASN A 17 -4.30 -16.41 -1.88
CA ASN A 17 -3.19 -17.11 -2.50
C ASN A 17 -2.47 -17.93 -1.42
N ASP A 18 -1.43 -18.72 -1.79
CA ASP A 18 -0.77 -19.67 -0.88
C ASP A 18 -0.20 -19.01 0.39
N HIS A 19 0.59 -17.94 0.23
CA HIS A 19 1.24 -17.26 1.35
C HIS A 19 0.86 -15.80 1.44
N SER A 20 -0.17 -15.42 0.73
CA SER A 20 -0.62 -14.04 0.67
C SER A 20 -2.11 -13.99 0.36
N PHE A 21 -2.70 -12.82 0.52
CA PHE A 21 -4.04 -12.58 0.04
C PHE A 21 -4.17 -11.13 -0.38
N ILE A 22 -5.18 -10.86 -1.20
CA ILE A 22 -5.47 -9.53 -1.71
C ILE A 22 -6.74 -9.03 -1.05
N ILE A 23 -6.67 -7.83 -0.50
CA ILE A 23 -7.83 -7.13 0.04
C ILE A 23 -8.24 -6.07 -0.98
N ILE A 24 -9.53 -6.05 -1.34
CA ILE A 24 -10.07 -5.02 -2.21
C ILE A 24 -10.87 -4.06 -1.34
N MET A 25 -10.43 -2.79 -1.29
CA MET A 25 -11.03 -1.77 -0.44
C MET A 25 -12.12 -1.05 -1.24
N ASN A 26 -13.37 -1.50 -1.11
CA ASN A 26 -14.47 -1.02 -1.94
C ASN A 26 -14.76 0.48 -1.76
N ASP A 27 -14.58 1.00 -0.56
CA ASP A 27 -14.81 2.42 -0.28
C ASP A 27 -13.67 3.34 -0.75
N TYR A 28 -12.59 2.75 -1.29
CA TYR A 28 -11.41 3.49 -1.76
C TYR A 28 -11.18 3.26 -3.26
N GLY A 29 -12.28 3.16 -4.04
CA GLY A 29 -12.17 2.96 -5.47
C GLY A 29 -11.69 1.56 -5.85
N ASP A 30 -12.05 0.55 -5.05
CA ASP A 30 -11.63 -0.83 -5.23
C ASP A 30 -10.11 -0.99 -5.21
N LEU A 31 -9.44 -0.20 -4.37
CA LEU A 31 -7.99 -0.27 -4.18
C LEU A 31 -7.58 -1.66 -3.73
N ARG A 32 -6.54 -2.22 -4.36
CA ARG A 32 -6.03 -3.55 -4.05
C ARG A 32 -4.83 -3.45 -3.13
N LEU A 33 -4.92 -4.14 -2.00
CA LEU A 33 -3.81 -4.27 -1.06
C LEU A 33 -3.36 -5.72 -1.03
N ASN A 34 -2.06 -5.95 -1.17
CA ASN A 34 -1.47 -7.27 -1.03
C ASN A 34 -1.03 -7.46 0.42
N VAL A 35 -1.47 -8.54 1.05
CA VAL A 35 -1.04 -8.90 2.40
C VAL A 35 -0.15 -10.13 2.29
N LEU A 36 1.10 -9.98 2.72
CA LEU A 36 2.14 -11.00 2.63
C LEU A 36 2.59 -11.39 4.03
N PHE A 37 2.72 -12.68 4.27
CA PHE A 37 3.22 -13.21 5.54
C PHE A 37 4.64 -13.71 5.34
N THR A 38 5.57 -13.12 6.09
CA THR A 38 6.95 -13.60 6.16
C THR A 38 7.15 -14.34 7.47
N SER A 39 8.37 -14.80 7.73
CA SER A 39 8.68 -15.48 8.99
C SER A 39 8.63 -14.54 10.21
N ARG A 40 8.63 -13.22 9.99
CA ARG A 40 8.70 -12.23 11.07
C ARG A 40 7.62 -11.17 11.03
N GLU A 41 7.03 -10.95 9.86
CA GLU A 41 6.22 -9.76 9.62
C GLU A 41 4.98 -10.07 8.82
N ILE A 42 4.00 -9.19 8.97
CA ILE A 42 2.90 -9.05 8.04
C ILE A 42 3.20 -7.79 7.22
N ILE A 43 3.34 -7.93 5.91
CA ILE A 43 3.59 -6.80 5.02
C ILE A 43 2.32 -6.52 4.24
N ILE A 44 1.87 -5.28 4.30
CA ILE A 44 0.69 -4.82 3.56
C ILE A 44 1.18 -3.78 2.56
N GLU A 45 0.94 -4.02 1.27
CA GLU A 45 1.43 -3.10 0.25
C GLU A 45 0.41 -2.89 -0.85
N THR A 46 0.54 -1.76 -1.54
CA THR A 46 -0.26 -1.45 -2.73
C THR A 46 0.62 -0.83 -3.79
N ILE A 47 0.39 -1.20 -5.04
CA ILE A 47 1.07 -0.62 -6.19
C ILE A 47 0.45 0.73 -6.48
N ILE A 48 1.27 1.77 -6.57
CA ILE A 48 0.81 3.12 -6.87
C ILE A 48 0.83 3.38 -8.37
N CYS A 49 2.01 3.25 -8.98
CA CYS A 49 2.14 3.45 -10.44
C CYS A 49 3.49 2.92 -10.91
N PRO A 50 3.63 2.63 -12.22
CA PRO A 50 4.95 2.32 -12.76
C PRO A 50 5.84 3.56 -12.71
N LEU A 51 7.17 3.34 -12.58
CA LEU A 51 8.12 4.45 -12.59
C LEU A 51 8.00 5.26 -13.88
N SER A 52 7.72 4.61 -15.00
CA SER A 52 7.57 5.27 -16.29
C SER A 52 6.43 6.29 -16.34
N ALA A 53 5.48 6.24 -15.41
CA ALA A 53 4.40 7.22 -15.34
C ALA A 53 4.89 8.57 -14.79
N ILE A 54 6.04 8.60 -14.12
CA ILE A 54 6.60 9.80 -13.51
C ILE A 54 7.59 10.44 -14.47
N GLN A 55 7.34 11.68 -14.88
CA GLN A 55 8.17 12.40 -15.84
C GLN A 55 9.53 12.78 -15.25
N ARG A 56 9.55 13.26 -14.02
CA ARG A 56 10.77 13.68 -13.34
C ARG A 56 10.99 12.82 -12.10
N GLN A 57 11.46 11.58 -12.33
CA GLN A 57 11.67 10.62 -11.24
C GLN A 57 12.65 11.13 -10.19
N ASP A 58 13.70 11.85 -10.61
CA ASP A 58 14.68 12.42 -9.69
C ASP A 58 14.05 13.38 -8.69
N LEU A 59 13.17 14.25 -9.15
CA LEU A 59 12.49 15.21 -8.28
C LEU A 59 11.46 14.50 -7.39
N PHE A 60 10.70 13.58 -7.95
CA PHE A 60 9.70 12.84 -7.19
C PHE A 60 10.36 11.99 -6.10
N ASN A 61 11.43 11.28 -6.45
CA ASN A 61 12.14 10.44 -5.48
C ASN A 61 12.70 11.28 -4.33
N ALA A 62 13.30 12.43 -4.65
CA ALA A 62 13.83 13.32 -3.62
C ALA A 62 12.71 13.87 -2.71
N PHE A 63 11.59 14.22 -3.30
CA PHE A 63 10.44 14.70 -2.52
C PHE A 63 9.95 13.63 -1.54
N ILE A 64 9.75 12.41 -2.05
CA ILE A 64 9.27 11.29 -1.23
C ILE A 64 10.25 11.00 -0.08
N LEU A 65 11.55 10.91 -0.37
CA LEU A 65 12.54 10.62 0.67
C LEU A 65 12.60 11.69 1.74
N ARG A 66 12.38 12.95 1.37
CA ARG A 66 12.37 14.05 2.34
C ARG A 66 11.14 14.06 3.22
N HIS A 67 10.02 13.49 2.73
CA HIS A 67 8.72 13.60 3.41
C HIS A 67 8.18 12.26 3.91
N GLN A 68 8.98 11.19 3.89
CA GLN A 68 8.54 9.85 4.36
C GLN A 68 8.01 9.89 5.79
N LYS A 69 8.63 10.67 6.65
CA LYS A 69 8.22 10.76 8.06
C LYS A 69 6.84 11.36 8.26
N LEU A 70 6.30 12.01 7.23
CA LEU A 70 4.99 12.63 7.30
C LEU A 70 3.86 11.67 6.94
N LEU A 71 4.19 10.48 6.41
CA LEU A 71 3.20 9.45 6.12
C LEU A 71 2.97 8.61 7.37
N PRO A 72 1.79 8.68 7.99
CA PRO A 72 1.55 7.87 9.19
C PRO A 72 1.56 6.39 8.83
N LEU A 73 2.36 5.61 9.54
CA LEU A 73 2.45 4.14 9.47
C LEU A 73 2.88 3.55 8.13
N SER A 74 3.10 4.36 7.10
CA SER A 74 3.41 3.85 5.76
C SER A 74 4.73 4.37 5.25
N SER A 75 5.30 3.66 4.29
CA SER A 75 6.52 4.05 3.57
C SER A 75 6.30 3.86 2.08
N VAL A 76 7.11 4.52 1.28
CA VAL A 76 7.08 4.39 -0.18
C VAL A 76 8.40 3.78 -0.63
N ALA A 77 8.32 2.82 -1.54
CA ALA A 77 9.50 2.14 -2.06
C ALA A 77 9.32 1.88 -3.55
N ILE A 78 10.38 1.37 -4.15
CA ILE A 78 10.37 0.88 -5.53
C ILE A 78 10.44 -0.63 -5.48
N SER A 79 9.50 -1.31 -6.12
CA SER A 79 9.48 -2.76 -6.23
C SER A 79 9.49 -3.19 -7.69
N ARG A 80 10.23 -4.25 -7.97
CA ARG A 80 10.29 -4.82 -9.30
C ARG A 80 9.28 -5.96 -9.41
N LEU A 81 8.39 -5.86 -10.40
CA LEU A 81 7.42 -6.91 -10.70
C LEU A 81 7.62 -7.30 -12.17
N LYS A 82 7.94 -8.56 -12.40
CA LYS A 82 8.30 -9.06 -13.75
C LYS A 82 9.47 -8.23 -14.28
N ASN A 83 9.29 -7.51 -15.37
CA ASN A 83 10.35 -6.73 -16.00
C ASN A 83 10.23 -5.23 -15.74
N ASP A 84 9.27 -4.80 -14.94
CA ASP A 84 9.01 -3.39 -14.69
C ASP A 84 9.16 -3.04 -13.23
N GLU A 85 9.49 -1.78 -12.98
CA GLU A 85 9.58 -1.23 -11.63
C GLU A 85 8.39 -0.33 -11.33
N TYR A 86 7.91 -0.39 -10.10
CA TYR A 86 6.73 0.34 -9.65
C TYR A 86 7.00 1.04 -8.34
N TYR A 87 6.37 2.19 -8.16
CA TYR A 87 6.27 2.80 -6.84
C TYR A 87 5.19 2.05 -6.06
N VAL A 88 5.52 1.67 -4.83
CA VAL A 88 4.59 0.98 -3.92
C VAL A 88 4.54 1.72 -2.59
N ALA A 89 3.37 1.73 -1.98
CA ALA A 89 3.22 2.16 -0.59
C ALA A 89 3.05 0.90 0.26
N PHE A 90 3.67 0.86 1.42
CA PHE A 90 3.62 -0.34 2.25
C PHE A 90 3.72 -0.01 3.73
N GLY A 91 3.30 -0.96 4.56
CA GLY A 91 3.52 -0.98 5.98
C GLY A 91 3.88 -2.39 6.42
N ALA A 92 4.57 -2.51 7.54
CA ALA A 92 4.97 -3.80 8.09
C ALA A 92 4.56 -3.88 9.56
N LEU A 93 4.04 -5.03 9.95
CA LEU A 93 3.57 -5.32 11.30
C LEU A 93 4.21 -6.60 11.81
N SER A 94 4.35 -6.70 13.11
CA SER A 94 4.72 -7.96 13.75
C SER A 94 3.63 -9.02 13.50
N LEU A 95 4.03 -10.29 13.38
CA LEU A 95 3.09 -11.40 13.27
C LEU A 95 2.16 -11.49 14.50
N ASN A 96 2.57 -10.92 15.63
CA ASN A 96 1.78 -10.92 16.86
C ASN A 96 0.86 -9.71 16.98
N SER A 97 0.71 -8.92 15.94
CA SER A 97 -0.14 -7.74 15.97
C SER A 97 -1.61 -8.13 16.16
N SER A 98 -2.34 -7.29 16.90
CA SER A 98 -3.77 -7.49 17.11
C SER A 98 -4.55 -7.22 15.83
N LEU A 99 -5.78 -7.74 15.78
CA LEU A 99 -6.68 -7.43 14.68
C LEU A 99 -6.89 -5.91 14.53
N GLU A 100 -7.02 -5.21 15.65
CA GLU A 100 -7.20 -3.76 15.65
C GLU A 100 -6.02 -3.05 15.00
N ASP A 101 -4.78 -3.48 15.28
CA ASP A 101 -3.58 -2.91 14.68
C ASP A 101 -3.53 -3.19 13.20
N VAL A 102 -3.90 -4.39 12.77
CA VAL A 102 -3.93 -4.74 11.35
C VAL A 102 -4.98 -3.90 10.61
N VAL A 103 -6.15 -3.75 11.17
CA VAL A 103 -7.22 -2.93 10.58
C VAL A 103 -6.78 -1.47 10.46
N LEU A 104 -6.15 -0.93 11.51
CA LEU A 104 -5.63 0.43 11.49
C LEU A 104 -4.60 0.61 10.37
N GLU A 105 -3.67 -0.35 10.24
CA GLU A 105 -2.64 -0.29 9.20
C GLU A 105 -3.25 -0.32 7.80
N ILE A 106 -4.22 -1.18 7.58
CA ILE A 106 -4.91 -1.30 6.29
C ILE A 106 -5.62 0.01 5.95
N ALA A 107 -6.39 0.55 6.87
CA ALA A 107 -7.13 1.79 6.64
C ALA A 107 -6.19 2.97 6.41
N THR A 108 -5.10 3.05 7.18
CA THR A 108 -4.10 4.12 7.04
C THR A 108 -3.39 4.02 5.69
N LEU A 109 -2.99 2.82 5.30
CA LEU A 109 -2.33 2.61 4.00
C LEU A 109 -3.26 2.99 2.85
N ALA A 110 -4.52 2.62 2.91
CA ALA A 110 -5.49 2.97 1.87
C ALA A 110 -5.64 4.49 1.75
N ALA A 111 -5.75 5.20 2.86
CA ALA A 111 -5.84 6.66 2.86
C ALA A 111 -4.56 7.29 2.30
N ASN A 112 -3.38 6.80 2.72
CA ASN A 112 -2.09 7.30 2.22
C ASN A 112 -1.94 7.04 0.72
N ALA A 113 -2.42 5.90 0.23
CA ALA A 113 -2.35 5.58 -1.20
C ALA A 113 -3.14 6.57 -2.04
N LEU A 114 -4.32 6.99 -1.58
CA LEU A 114 -5.11 8.01 -2.28
C LEU A 114 -4.40 9.36 -2.29
N ASP A 115 -3.80 9.75 -1.16
CA ASP A 115 -3.04 11.00 -1.07
C ASP A 115 -1.83 10.96 -2.01
N LEU A 116 -1.14 9.83 -2.08
CA LEU A 116 -0.01 9.65 -2.99
C LEU A 116 -0.46 9.71 -4.45
N ALA A 117 -1.61 9.16 -4.78
CA ALA A 117 -2.13 9.22 -6.14
C ALA A 117 -2.39 10.66 -6.56
N GLU A 118 -2.92 11.49 -5.66
CA GLU A 118 -3.10 12.92 -5.93
C GLU A 118 -1.77 13.63 -6.13
N LEU A 119 -0.79 13.35 -5.28
CA LEU A 119 0.54 13.92 -5.41
C LEU A 119 1.18 13.55 -6.74
N ILE A 120 1.04 12.30 -7.14
CA ILE A 120 1.63 11.76 -8.37
C ILE A 120 1.11 12.50 -9.60
N GLU A 121 -0.14 12.95 -9.59
CA GLU A 121 -0.69 13.70 -10.71
C GLU A 121 0.16 14.92 -11.05
N GLN A 122 0.85 15.51 -10.08
CA GLN A 122 1.73 16.66 -10.31
C GLN A 122 3.02 16.29 -11.04
N TYR A 123 3.37 15.03 -11.05
CA TYR A 123 4.61 14.50 -11.63
C TYR A 123 4.39 13.62 -12.86
N THR A 124 3.15 13.42 -13.27
CA THR A 124 2.86 12.60 -14.45
C THR A 124 3.00 13.42 -15.72
N ASN A 125 3.14 12.72 -16.82
CA ASN A 125 3.19 13.32 -18.14
C ASN A 125 1.85 13.95 -18.51
N LYS A 126 1.87 15.17 -18.95
CA LYS A 126 0.68 15.86 -19.45
C LYS A 126 0.92 16.41 -20.82
#